data_2faf9eb8ec6be2d721b5a21c4ffefa6b
#
_entry.id   2faf9eb8ec6be2d721b5a21c4ffefa6b
#
_cell.length_a   1.000
_cell.length_b   1.000
_cell.length_c   1.000
_cell.angle_alpha   90.00
_cell.angle_beta   90.00
_cell.angle_gamma   90.00
#
_symmetry.space_group_name_H-M   'P 1'
#
loop_
_entity.id
_entity.type
_entity.pdbx_description
1 polymer ?
#
loop_
_entity_poly.entity_id
_entity_poly.type
_entity_poly.pdbx_seq_one_letter_code
_entity_poly.pdbx_strand_id
1 'polypeptide(L)'
;MAGYHEARLGELIEYIAVAIDRYRVGEIDAYTVDETVHQYHRAARELWKFCWSGGGGAHIEMVAHILDRMATDGEVINWWERAALRQRD
;
A
#
# COMPACT_ATOMS: atom_id res chain seq x y z
N MET A 1 9.33 7.36 10.04
CA MET A 1 8.21 6.83 9.25
C MET A 1 8.15 7.30 7.81
N ALA A 2 8.66 8.50 7.51
CA ALA A 2 8.63 9.03 6.14
C ALA A 2 9.28 8.10 5.11
N GLY A 3 10.44 7.52 5.44
CA GLY A 3 11.13 6.61 4.52
C GLY A 3 10.36 5.33 4.25
N TYR A 4 9.76 4.75 5.28
CA TYR A 4 8.92 3.55 5.13
C TYR A 4 7.69 3.86 4.29
N HIS A 5 7.01 4.96 4.61
CA HIS A 5 5.80 5.39 3.90
C HIS A 5 6.09 5.59 2.41
N GLU A 6 7.15 6.33 2.09
CA GLU A 6 7.52 6.59 0.70
C GLU A 6 7.86 5.31 -0.05
N ALA A 7 8.63 4.41 0.56
CA ALA A 7 9.03 3.16 -0.08
C ALA A 7 7.82 2.27 -0.38
N ARG A 8 6.91 2.14 0.59
CA ARG A 8 5.70 1.33 0.39
C ARG A 8 4.76 1.98 -0.63
N LEU A 9 4.66 3.31 -0.59
CA LEU A 9 3.84 4.03 -1.56
C LEU A 9 4.38 3.83 -2.98
N GLY A 10 5.70 3.85 -3.15
CA GLY A 10 6.33 3.58 -4.44
C GLY A 10 6.00 2.19 -4.97
N GLU A 11 5.96 1.19 -4.11
CA GLU A 11 5.57 -0.17 -4.50
C GLU A 11 4.11 -0.21 -4.97
N LEU A 12 3.23 0.52 -4.31
CA LEU A 12 1.82 0.60 -4.72
C LEU A 12 1.68 1.30 -6.07
N ILE A 13 2.45 2.36 -6.30
CA ILE A 13 2.44 3.09 -7.57
C ILE A 13 2.88 2.18 -8.73
N GLU A 14 3.80 1.25 -8.50
CA GLU A 14 4.23 0.31 -9.52
C GLU A 14 3.10 -0.55 -10.06
N TYR A 15 2.14 -0.92 -9.24
CA TYR A 15 0.96 -1.64 -9.72
C TYR A 15 0.18 -0.83 -10.75
N ILE A 16 0.07 0.48 -10.53
CA ILE A 16 -0.60 1.37 -11.49
C ILE A 16 0.21 1.47 -12.78
N ALA A 17 1.53 1.62 -12.66
CA ALA A 17 2.42 1.73 -13.82
C ALA A 17 2.31 0.49 -14.72
N VAL A 18 2.33 -0.69 -14.13
CA VAL A 18 2.18 -1.95 -14.84
C VAL A 18 0.81 -2.03 -15.52
N ALA A 19 -0.24 -1.62 -14.81
CA ALA A 19 -1.59 -1.63 -15.37
C ALA A 19 -1.71 -0.71 -16.59
N ILE A 20 -1.11 0.47 -16.52
CA ILE A 20 -1.11 1.42 -17.63
C ILE A 20 -0.38 0.83 -18.85
N ASP A 21 0.78 0.20 -18.63
CA ASP A 21 1.53 -0.41 -19.71
C ASP A 21 0.72 -1.54 -20.39
N ARG A 22 0.05 -2.37 -19.60
CA ARG A 22 -0.79 -3.45 -20.12
C ARG A 22 -1.98 -2.90 -20.89
N TYR A 23 -2.55 -1.81 -20.42
CA TYR A 23 -3.63 -1.12 -21.13
C TYR A 23 -3.17 -0.62 -22.49
N ARG A 24 -1.97 -0.03 -22.55
CA ARG A 24 -1.45 0.54 -23.80
C ARG A 24 -1.20 -0.51 -24.88
N VAL A 25 -0.85 -1.74 -24.49
CA VAL A 25 -0.64 -2.84 -25.44
C VAL A 25 -1.88 -3.67 -25.64
N GLY A 26 -3.01 -3.30 -25.06
CA GLY A 26 -4.30 -3.96 -25.30
C GLY A 26 -4.55 -5.21 -24.49
N GLU A 27 -3.77 -5.48 -23.46
CA GLU A 27 -3.95 -6.67 -22.61
C GLU A 27 -5.12 -6.52 -21.64
N ILE A 28 -5.39 -5.31 -21.19
CA ILE A 28 -6.50 -5.02 -20.27
C ILE A 28 -7.25 -3.79 -20.75
N ASP A 29 -8.49 -3.64 -20.28
CA ASP A 29 -9.33 -2.51 -20.64
C ASP A 29 -9.21 -1.36 -19.64
N ALA A 30 -9.86 -0.24 -19.95
CA ALA A 30 -9.83 0.94 -19.09
C ALA A 30 -10.50 0.68 -17.73
N TYR A 31 -11.51 -0.19 -17.70
CA TYR A 31 -12.18 -0.53 -16.46
C TYR A 31 -11.25 -1.24 -15.49
N THR A 32 -10.38 -2.12 -16.00
CA THR A 32 -9.40 -2.82 -15.19
C THR A 32 -8.36 -1.85 -14.63
N VAL A 33 -7.93 -0.87 -15.43
CA VAL A 33 -7.02 0.18 -14.94
C VAL A 33 -7.70 0.98 -13.83
N ASP A 34 -8.96 1.34 -14.02
CA ASP A 34 -9.71 2.10 -13.02
C ASP A 34 -9.83 1.33 -11.70
N GLU A 35 -10.11 0.02 -11.77
CA GLU A 35 -10.15 -0.83 -10.57
C GLU A 35 -8.80 -0.85 -9.86
N THR A 36 -7.71 -0.88 -10.61
CA THR A 36 -6.36 -0.85 -10.04
C THR A 36 -6.11 0.47 -9.30
N VAL A 37 -6.58 1.58 -9.86
CA VAL A 37 -6.46 2.90 -9.21
C VAL A 37 -7.27 2.94 -7.92
N HIS A 38 -8.47 2.38 -7.91
CA HIS A 38 -9.30 2.30 -6.69
C HIS A 38 -8.61 1.46 -5.61
N GLN A 39 -8.02 0.33 -5.99
CA GLN A 39 -7.29 -0.51 -5.05
C GLN A 39 -6.06 0.22 -4.51
N TYR A 40 -5.34 0.95 -5.36
CA TYR A 40 -4.23 1.80 -4.94
C TYR A 40 -4.69 2.81 -3.90
N HIS A 41 -5.81 3.47 -4.16
CA HIS A 41 -6.33 4.50 -3.25
C HIS A 41 -6.62 3.91 -1.86
N ARG A 42 -7.26 2.75 -1.81
CA ARG A 42 -7.54 2.06 -0.53
C ARG A 42 -6.24 1.66 0.17
N ALA A 43 -5.29 1.11 -0.57
CA ALA A 43 -4.01 0.67 -0.01
C ALA A 43 -3.22 1.86 0.54
N ALA A 44 -3.16 2.95 -0.22
CA ALA A 44 -2.46 4.18 0.19
C ALA A 44 -3.09 4.77 1.45
N ARG A 45 -4.42 4.75 1.54
CA ARG A 45 -5.14 5.25 2.70
C ARG A 45 -4.82 4.43 3.96
N GLU A 46 -4.83 3.10 3.83
CA GLU A 46 -4.50 2.21 4.95
C GLU A 46 -3.05 2.39 5.39
N LEU A 47 -2.15 2.53 4.43
CA LEU A 47 -0.75 2.78 4.71
C LEU A 47 -0.56 4.11 5.45
N TRP A 48 -1.25 5.16 5.02
CA TRP A 48 -1.19 6.46 5.66
C TRP A 48 -1.68 6.38 7.10
N LYS A 49 -2.79 5.68 7.32
CA LYS A 49 -3.33 5.48 8.67
C LYS A 49 -2.33 4.74 9.57
N PHE A 50 -1.70 3.71 9.03
CA PHE A 50 -0.71 2.94 9.77
C PHE A 50 0.48 3.80 10.20
N CYS A 51 0.97 4.66 9.29
CA CYS A 51 2.17 5.46 9.53
C CYS A 51 1.90 6.70 10.40
N TRP A 52 0.76 7.35 10.24
CA TRP A 52 0.55 8.69 10.78
C TRP A 52 -0.69 8.85 11.65
N SER A 53 -1.67 7.97 11.53
CA SER A 53 -2.91 8.06 12.28
C SER A 53 -2.70 7.58 13.72
N GLY A 54 -3.44 8.15 14.63
CA GLY A 54 -3.30 7.84 16.05
C GLY A 54 -2.48 8.87 16.80
N GLY A 55 -1.92 9.83 16.11
CA GLY A 55 -1.34 11.05 16.65
C GLY A 55 -0.25 10.90 17.72
N GLY A 56 0.73 11.73 17.66
CA GLY A 56 1.75 11.85 18.69
C GLY A 56 2.91 10.88 18.59
N GLY A 57 3.97 11.16 19.33
CA GLY A 57 5.21 10.41 19.28
C GLY A 57 5.07 8.97 19.75
N ALA A 58 4.18 8.72 20.71
CA ALA A 58 3.97 7.36 21.23
C ALA A 58 3.48 6.41 20.15
N HIS A 59 2.59 6.86 19.28
CA HIS A 59 2.10 6.07 18.15
C HIS A 59 3.23 5.75 17.19
N ILE A 60 4.05 6.75 16.86
CA ILE A 60 5.17 6.58 15.93
C ILE A 60 6.19 5.58 16.48
N GLU A 61 6.49 5.68 17.77
CA GLU A 61 7.41 4.75 18.43
C GLU A 61 6.88 3.33 18.40
N MET A 62 5.59 3.15 18.66
CA MET A 62 4.97 1.84 18.66
C MET A 62 5.00 1.22 17.27
N VAL A 63 4.67 2.01 16.24
CA VAL A 63 4.69 1.53 14.86
C VAL A 63 6.11 1.15 14.44
N ALA A 64 7.10 1.98 14.78
CA ALA A 64 8.49 1.69 14.47
C ALA A 64 8.95 0.40 15.15
N HIS A 65 8.54 0.18 16.39
CA HIS A 65 8.86 -1.04 17.12
C HIS A 65 8.23 -2.28 16.48
N ILE A 66 6.99 -2.17 16.06
CA ILE A 66 6.29 -3.26 15.37
C ILE A 66 6.98 -3.60 14.05
N LEU A 67 7.37 -2.59 13.27
CA LEU A 67 8.08 -2.80 12.02
C LEU A 67 9.43 -3.48 12.23
N ASP A 68 10.13 -3.09 13.28
CA ASP A 68 11.42 -3.67 13.62
C ASP A 68 11.27 -5.15 13.96
N ARG A 69 10.25 -5.51 14.76
CA ARG A 69 9.95 -6.90 15.08
C ARG A 69 9.58 -7.70 13.84
N MET A 70 8.75 -7.15 12.97
CA MET A 70 8.34 -7.80 11.73
C MET A 70 9.55 -8.09 10.84
N ALA A 71 10.46 -7.14 10.74
CA ALA A 71 11.67 -7.33 9.95
C ALA A 71 12.54 -8.46 10.54
N THR A 72 12.64 -8.52 11.87
CA THR A 72 13.38 -9.57 12.57
C THR A 72 12.76 -10.95 12.33
N ASP A 73 11.42 -11.01 12.34
CA ASP A 73 10.68 -12.26 12.15
C ASP A 73 10.51 -12.64 10.67
N GLY A 74 10.92 -11.75 9.75
CA GLY A 74 10.76 -11.97 8.33
C GLY A 74 9.35 -11.66 7.82
N GLU A 75 8.53 -11.03 8.64
CA GLU A 75 7.17 -10.65 8.25
C GLU A 75 7.15 -9.34 7.50
N VAL A 76 6.33 -9.26 6.43
CA VAL A 76 6.16 -8.06 5.63
C VAL A 76 4.67 -7.85 5.39
N ILE A 77 4.20 -6.64 5.63
CA ILE A 77 2.81 -6.29 5.34
C ILE A 77 2.68 -6.03 3.84
N ASN A 78 1.78 -6.76 3.20
CA ASN A 78 1.43 -6.51 1.80
C ASN A 78 0.19 -5.61 1.76
N TRP A 79 0.42 -4.32 1.61
CA TRP A 79 -0.64 -3.31 1.64
C TRP A 79 -1.60 -3.46 0.46
N TRP A 80 -1.11 -3.89 -0.69
CA TRP A 80 -1.92 -4.11 -1.87
C TRP A 80 -2.95 -5.23 -1.64
N GLU A 81 -2.50 -6.35 -1.11
CA GLU A 81 -3.39 -7.48 -0.84
C GLU A 81 -4.40 -7.17 0.27
N ARG A 82 -4.00 -6.41 1.28
CA ARG A 82 -4.92 -6.00 2.33
C ARG A 82 -6.07 -5.16 1.78
N ALA A 83 -5.77 -4.28 0.83
CA ALA A 83 -6.79 -3.46 0.19
C ALA A 83 -7.76 -4.32 -0.63
N ALA A 84 -7.26 -5.34 -1.33
CA ALA A 84 -8.08 -6.26 -2.09
C ALA A 84 -9.02 -7.07 -1.19
N LEU A 85 -8.52 -7.54 -0.05
CA LEU A 85 -9.34 -8.29 0.91
C LEU A 85 -10.48 -7.42 1.47
N ARG A 86 -10.22 -6.16 1.77
CA ARG A 86 -11.24 -5.24 2.23
C ARG A 86 -12.31 -4.96 1.20
N GLN A 87 -11.93 -4.99 -0.06
CA GLN A 87 -12.86 -4.74 -1.16
C GLN A 87 -13.95 -5.82 -1.26
N ARG A 88 -13.66 -7.02 -0.77
CA ARG A 88 -14.61 -8.14 -0.84
C ARG A 88 -15.71 -8.09 0.19
N ASP A 89 -15.60 -7.24 1.16
CA ASP A 89 -16.63 -6.99 2.15
C ASP A 89 -17.72 -6.05 1.59
#